data_9098e3bf1465f8f587aaddb0453c0ecc
#
_entry.id   9098e3bf1465f8f587aaddb0453c0ecc
#
_cell.length_a   1.000
_cell.length_b   1.000
_cell.length_c   1.000
_cell.angle_alpha   90.00
_cell.angle_beta   90.00
_cell.angle_gamma   90.00
#
_symmetry.space_group_name_H-M   'P 1'
#
loop_
_entity.id
_entity.type
_entity.pdbx_description
1 polymer ?
#
loop_
_entity_poly.entity_id
_entity_poly.type
_entity_poly.pdbx_seq_one_letter_code
_entity_poly.pdbx_strand_id
1 'polypeptide(L)'
;MPKARNQQTEQAIRSAAWRLFFDRGFAATSYTDLAEASGVSRSLVQRYVPKKELLVGWCVAEIRRAATEVCDEVYPQRLGSLERLYLRGQASIAVYFACEGIGRLMLDVLSSRELTQQTIVEGFRWTVEHTLPDRPELHDIDEPDEIVMATGGLYELVYVYLLKGRTPDVAAVTLPSVQTFGRVFGVPEPAEGLEAYAIAPVELQYTSLFT
;
A
#
# COMPACT_ATOMS: atom_id res chain seq x y z
N MET A 1 26.79 -22.56 6.71
CA MET A 1 26.04 -21.50 7.40
C MET A 1 25.62 -20.44 6.39
N PRO A 2 24.36 -20.04 6.29
CA PRO A 2 23.96 -18.94 5.42
C PRO A 2 24.65 -17.67 5.95
N LYS A 3 25.40 -16.99 5.09
CA LYS A 3 26.04 -15.71 5.39
C LYS A 3 24.91 -14.71 5.75
N ALA A 4 24.98 -14.04 6.89
CA ALA A 4 24.02 -13.03 7.29
C ALA A 4 23.75 -12.08 6.13
N ARG A 5 22.48 -11.75 5.87
CA ARG A 5 22.09 -10.77 4.83
C ARG A 5 22.75 -9.44 5.21
N ASN A 6 23.49 -8.88 4.27
CA ASN A 6 24.07 -7.55 4.47
C ASN A 6 22.96 -6.51 4.24
N GLN A 7 22.56 -5.78 5.27
CA GLN A 7 21.52 -4.75 5.24
C GLN A 7 21.79 -3.67 4.17
N GLN A 8 23.06 -3.27 3.99
CA GLN A 8 23.42 -2.28 2.98
C GLN A 8 23.13 -2.79 1.54
N THR A 9 23.46 -4.06 1.27
CA THR A 9 23.16 -4.68 -0.02
C THR A 9 21.66 -4.76 -0.27
N GLU A 10 20.90 -5.16 0.73
CA GLU A 10 19.43 -5.22 0.64
C GLU A 10 18.85 -3.84 0.39
N GLN A 11 19.27 -2.84 1.14
CA GLN A 11 18.82 -1.46 0.97
C GLN A 11 19.18 -0.91 -0.42
N ALA A 12 20.38 -1.18 -0.93
CA ALA A 12 20.78 -0.77 -2.28
C ALA A 12 19.86 -1.36 -3.37
N ILE A 13 19.49 -2.65 -3.23
CA ILE A 13 18.57 -3.31 -4.15
C ILE A 13 17.16 -2.70 -4.06
N ARG A 14 16.66 -2.45 -2.85
CA ARG A 14 15.33 -1.84 -2.62
C ARG A 14 15.26 -0.42 -3.20
N SER A 15 16.29 0.42 -2.95
CA SER A 15 16.37 1.78 -3.51
C SER A 15 16.46 1.78 -5.02
N ALA A 16 17.19 0.82 -5.63
CA ALA A 16 17.24 0.66 -7.07
C ALA A 16 15.88 0.24 -7.65
N ALA A 17 15.20 -0.70 -6.98
CA ALA A 17 13.87 -1.14 -7.39
C ALA A 17 12.85 0.00 -7.34
N TRP A 18 12.83 0.77 -6.25
CA TRP A 18 11.97 1.93 -6.11
C TRP A 18 12.11 2.89 -7.29
N ARG A 19 13.36 3.34 -7.58
CA ARG A 19 13.63 4.26 -8.70
C ARG A 19 13.20 3.69 -10.05
N LEU A 20 13.58 2.43 -10.33
CA LEU A 20 13.28 1.81 -11.62
C LEU A 20 11.79 1.56 -11.83
N PHE A 21 11.07 1.12 -10.78
CA PHE A 21 9.63 0.91 -10.86
C PHE A 21 8.87 2.22 -11.01
N PHE A 22 9.35 3.28 -10.35
CA PHE A 22 8.81 4.62 -10.48
C PHE A 22 9.03 5.19 -11.89
N ASP A 23 10.25 5.07 -12.44
CA ASP A 23 10.62 5.67 -13.73
C ASP A 23 10.01 4.95 -14.93
N ARG A 24 10.00 3.62 -14.92
CA ARG A 24 9.60 2.81 -16.09
C ARG A 24 8.62 1.67 -15.81
N GLY A 25 8.19 1.49 -14.58
CA GLY A 25 7.26 0.45 -14.15
C GLY A 25 7.92 -0.89 -13.80
N PHE A 26 7.16 -1.74 -13.12
CA PHE A 26 7.61 -3.07 -12.71
C PHE A 26 7.83 -3.99 -13.91
N ALA A 27 6.91 -4.02 -14.87
CA ALA A 27 6.96 -4.90 -16.02
C ALA A 27 8.23 -4.68 -16.87
N ALA A 28 8.63 -3.41 -17.07
CA ALA A 28 9.77 -3.01 -17.86
C ALA A 28 11.13 -3.14 -17.13
N THR A 29 11.15 -3.52 -15.86
CA THR A 29 12.38 -3.62 -15.04
C THR A 29 12.87 -5.07 -14.97
N SER A 30 14.12 -5.33 -15.38
CA SER A 30 14.77 -6.63 -15.33
C SER A 30 15.73 -6.75 -14.12
N TYR A 31 16.17 -7.98 -13.83
CA TYR A 31 17.26 -8.22 -12.85
C TYR A 31 18.60 -7.61 -13.26
N THR A 32 18.84 -7.43 -14.54
CA THR A 32 20.04 -6.75 -15.05
C THR A 32 19.98 -5.27 -14.70
N ASP A 33 18.84 -4.63 -14.91
CA ASP A 33 18.63 -3.23 -14.54
C ASP A 33 18.79 -3.01 -13.03
N LEU A 34 18.23 -3.92 -12.22
CA LEU A 34 18.38 -3.88 -10.75
C LEU A 34 19.85 -4.01 -10.33
N ALA A 35 20.62 -4.89 -11.00
CA ALA A 35 22.03 -5.08 -10.73
C ALA A 35 22.85 -3.82 -11.06
N GLU A 36 22.63 -3.24 -12.23
CA GLU A 36 23.29 -2.00 -12.67
C GLU A 36 22.95 -0.82 -11.75
N ALA A 37 21.68 -0.63 -11.45
CA ALA A 37 21.22 0.50 -10.63
C ALA A 37 21.61 0.40 -9.14
N SER A 38 21.76 -0.83 -8.62
CA SER A 38 22.16 -1.05 -7.22
C SER A 38 23.67 -1.18 -7.01
N GLY A 39 24.46 -1.35 -8.09
CA GLY A 39 25.89 -1.68 -8.00
C GLY A 39 26.15 -3.10 -7.45
N VAL A 40 25.16 -3.98 -7.48
CA VAL A 40 25.21 -5.35 -6.94
C VAL A 40 25.18 -6.33 -8.10
N SER A 41 26.00 -7.40 -8.06
CA SER A 41 25.99 -8.39 -9.15
C SER A 41 24.60 -9.04 -9.32
N ARG A 42 24.22 -9.34 -10.58
CA ARG A 42 22.92 -9.95 -10.89
C ARG A 42 22.64 -11.23 -10.09
N SER A 43 23.65 -12.09 -9.93
CA SER A 43 23.53 -13.33 -9.15
C SER A 43 23.27 -13.04 -7.68
N LEU A 44 23.83 -11.96 -7.15
CA LEU A 44 23.61 -11.54 -5.78
C LEU A 44 22.21 -10.92 -5.61
N VAL A 45 21.74 -10.10 -6.57
CA VAL A 45 20.36 -9.60 -6.59
C VAL A 45 19.37 -10.75 -6.57
N GLN A 46 19.52 -11.76 -7.45
CA GLN A 46 18.64 -12.93 -7.50
C GLN A 46 18.66 -13.76 -6.21
N ARG A 47 19.80 -13.81 -5.51
CA ARG A 47 19.89 -14.49 -4.20
C ARG A 47 19.14 -13.75 -3.11
N TYR A 48 19.16 -12.39 -3.10
CA TYR A 48 18.43 -11.58 -2.14
C TYR A 48 16.94 -11.53 -2.47
N VAL A 49 16.62 -11.49 -3.73
CA VAL A 49 15.28 -11.33 -4.28
C VAL A 49 15.01 -12.44 -5.31
N PRO A 50 14.66 -13.65 -4.85
CA PRO A 50 14.40 -14.79 -5.74
C PRO A 50 13.25 -14.54 -6.72
N LYS A 51 12.25 -13.75 -6.28
CA LYS A 51 11.11 -13.31 -7.08
C LYS A 51 11.06 -11.78 -7.08
N LYS A 52 10.98 -11.17 -8.26
CA LYS A 52 10.93 -9.71 -8.43
C LYS A 52 9.69 -9.10 -7.76
N GLU A 53 8.63 -9.85 -7.69
CA GLU A 53 7.35 -9.54 -7.03
C GLU A 53 7.52 -9.14 -5.55
N LEU A 54 8.51 -9.71 -4.86
CA LEU A 54 8.83 -9.33 -3.47
C LEU A 54 9.22 -7.86 -3.32
N LEU A 55 9.83 -7.28 -4.35
CA LEU A 55 10.15 -5.84 -4.35
C LEU A 55 8.92 -4.97 -4.54
N VAL A 56 7.92 -5.47 -5.27
CA VAL A 56 6.63 -4.77 -5.42
C VAL A 56 5.91 -4.69 -4.08
N GLY A 57 5.80 -5.81 -3.36
CA GLY A 57 5.22 -5.84 -2.02
C GLY A 57 5.90 -4.84 -1.08
N TRP A 58 7.23 -4.78 -1.13
CA TRP A 58 7.97 -3.78 -0.37
C TRP A 58 7.62 -2.34 -0.78
N CYS A 59 7.57 -2.02 -2.08
CA CYS A 59 7.20 -0.68 -2.55
C CYS A 59 5.79 -0.27 -2.09
N VAL A 60 4.82 -1.17 -2.19
CA VAL A 60 3.45 -0.92 -1.71
C VAL A 60 3.40 -0.73 -0.20
N ALA A 61 4.17 -1.50 0.57
CA ALA A 61 4.29 -1.33 2.01
C ALA A 61 4.88 0.04 2.39
N GLU A 62 5.90 0.52 1.66
CA GLU A 62 6.48 1.85 1.88
C GLU A 62 5.47 2.97 1.56
N ILE A 63 4.69 2.85 0.49
CA ILE A 63 3.62 3.81 0.18
C ILE A 63 2.61 3.86 1.35
N ARG A 64 2.20 2.70 1.87
CA ARG A 64 1.25 2.62 2.99
C ARG A 64 1.83 3.21 4.27
N ARG A 65 3.09 2.93 4.57
CA ARG A 65 3.80 3.50 5.73
C ARG A 65 3.83 5.03 5.66
N ALA A 66 4.25 5.59 4.53
CA ALA A 66 4.31 7.03 4.36
C ALA A 66 2.94 7.71 4.41
N ALA A 67 1.90 7.08 3.81
CA ALA A 67 0.53 7.56 3.94
C ALA A 67 0.06 7.57 5.41
N THR A 68 0.46 6.57 6.21
CA THR A 68 0.16 6.50 7.63
C THR A 68 0.85 7.63 8.41
N GLU A 69 2.14 7.86 8.15
CA GLU A 69 2.91 8.92 8.80
C GLU A 69 2.31 10.30 8.53
N VAL A 70 1.97 10.59 7.26
CA VAL A 70 1.31 11.85 6.89
C VAL A 70 -0.03 12.01 7.63
N CYS A 71 -0.83 10.95 7.73
CA CYS A 71 -2.09 11.02 8.47
C CYS A 71 -1.87 11.28 9.95
N ASP A 72 -0.90 10.63 10.57
CA ASP A 72 -0.62 10.77 12.00
C ASP A 72 -0.05 12.17 12.33
N GLU A 73 0.64 12.82 11.39
CA GLU A 73 1.09 14.22 11.50
C GLU A 73 -0.06 15.22 11.36
N VAL A 74 -0.92 15.02 10.36
CA VAL A 74 -2.04 15.94 10.06
C VAL A 74 -3.16 15.81 11.09
N TYR A 75 -3.39 14.60 11.57
CA TYR A 75 -4.46 14.29 12.54
C TYR A 75 -3.91 13.71 13.85
N PRO A 76 -3.15 14.48 14.64
CA PRO A 76 -2.54 13.99 15.89
C PRO A 76 -3.56 13.71 17.00
N GLN A 77 -4.84 13.92 16.75
CA GLN A 77 -5.92 13.69 17.70
C GLN A 77 -6.06 12.20 18.02
N ARG A 78 -6.64 11.93 19.19
CA ARG A 78 -6.95 10.57 19.61
C ARG A 78 -8.19 10.06 18.86
N LEU A 79 -7.99 9.57 17.66
CA LEU A 79 -9.04 9.01 16.82
C LEU A 79 -9.34 7.56 17.21
N GLY A 80 -10.58 7.14 17.00
CA GLY A 80 -10.97 5.74 17.07
C GLY A 80 -10.33 4.89 15.96
N SER A 81 -10.54 3.59 16.04
CA SER A 81 -9.92 2.64 15.11
C SER A 81 -10.41 2.82 13.68
N LEU A 82 -11.71 3.01 13.48
CA LEU A 82 -12.28 3.16 12.12
C LEU A 82 -11.96 4.51 11.50
N GLU A 83 -11.95 5.59 12.28
CA GLU A 83 -11.58 6.93 11.82
C GLU A 83 -10.15 6.92 11.31
N ARG A 84 -9.20 6.34 12.06
CA ARG A 84 -7.81 6.18 11.61
C ARG A 84 -7.70 5.33 10.36
N LEU A 85 -8.43 4.21 10.31
CA LEU A 85 -8.45 3.34 9.13
C LEU A 85 -8.97 4.09 7.91
N TYR A 86 -10.03 4.87 8.08
CA TYR A 86 -10.62 5.64 6.98
C TYR A 86 -9.68 6.73 6.45
N LEU A 87 -9.06 7.50 7.35
CA LEU A 87 -8.07 8.52 6.98
C LEU A 87 -6.86 7.92 6.28
N ARG A 88 -6.29 6.85 6.84
CA ARG A 88 -5.13 6.15 6.24
C ARG A 88 -5.47 5.50 4.90
N GLY A 89 -6.67 4.97 4.77
CA GLY A 89 -7.18 4.42 3.51
C GLY A 89 -7.27 5.50 2.43
N GLN A 90 -7.88 6.65 2.74
CA GLN A 90 -7.95 7.79 1.84
C GLN A 90 -6.55 8.26 1.41
N ALA A 91 -5.62 8.44 2.37
CA ALA A 91 -4.26 8.84 2.10
C ALA A 91 -3.54 7.85 1.19
N SER A 92 -3.65 6.54 1.48
CA SER A 92 -3.03 5.49 0.66
C SER A 92 -3.55 5.48 -0.77
N ILE A 93 -4.86 5.62 -0.96
CA ILE A 93 -5.46 5.69 -2.31
C ILE A 93 -5.05 6.98 -3.02
N ALA A 94 -5.03 8.12 -2.32
CA ALA A 94 -4.63 9.40 -2.92
C ALA A 94 -3.20 9.36 -3.46
N VAL A 95 -2.26 8.68 -2.78
CA VAL A 95 -0.87 8.52 -3.25
C VAL A 95 -0.81 7.83 -4.61
N TYR A 96 -1.68 6.87 -4.91
CA TYR A 96 -1.69 6.18 -6.20
C TYR A 96 -1.96 7.12 -7.38
N PHE A 97 -2.56 8.28 -7.11
CA PHE A 97 -2.87 9.31 -8.10
C PHE A 97 -1.98 10.56 -7.97
N ALA A 98 -1.05 10.58 -7.01
CA ALA A 98 -0.23 11.76 -6.73
C ALA A 98 0.77 12.07 -7.85
N CYS A 99 1.26 11.06 -8.57
CA CYS A 99 2.17 11.23 -9.68
C CYS A 99 2.13 10.05 -10.66
N GLU A 100 2.60 10.29 -11.88
CA GLU A 100 2.59 9.31 -12.97
C GLU A 100 3.38 8.03 -12.64
N GLY A 101 4.53 8.15 -11.96
CA GLY A 101 5.38 7.01 -11.62
C GLY A 101 4.69 6.01 -10.69
N ILE A 102 4.04 6.51 -9.63
CA ILE A 102 3.26 5.65 -8.71
C ILE A 102 2.04 5.08 -9.41
N GLY A 103 1.32 5.90 -10.18
CA GLY A 103 0.17 5.44 -10.95
C GLY A 103 0.53 4.29 -11.91
N ARG A 104 1.69 4.38 -12.58
CA ARG A 104 2.22 3.32 -13.46
C ARG A 104 2.55 2.05 -12.68
N LEU A 105 3.26 2.17 -11.54
CA LEU A 105 3.54 1.03 -10.68
C LEU A 105 2.26 0.34 -10.22
N MET A 106 1.26 1.11 -9.79
CA MET A 106 -0.02 0.57 -9.34
C MET A 106 -0.81 -0.07 -10.48
N LEU A 107 -0.75 0.47 -11.70
CA LEU A 107 -1.34 -0.18 -12.89
C LEU A 107 -0.69 -1.54 -13.15
N ASP A 108 0.65 -1.64 -13.09
CA ASP A 108 1.36 -2.92 -13.25
C ASP A 108 0.93 -3.93 -12.16
N VAL A 109 0.83 -3.48 -10.91
CA VAL A 109 0.38 -4.32 -9.78
C VAL A 109 -1.04 -4.81 -9.98
N LEU A 110 -1.97 -3.90 -10.25
CA LEU A 110 -3.40 -4.22 -10.36
C LEU A 110 -3.76 -4.94 -11.66
N SER A 111 -2.91 -4.89 -12.68
CA SER A 111 -3.04 -5.71 -13.90
C SER A 111 -2.63 -7.18 -13.68
N SER A 112 -1.88 -7.47 -12.62
CA SER A 112 -1.45 -8.82 -12.25
C SER A 112 -2.34 -9.38 -11.15
N ARG A 113 -3.04 -10.48 -11.43
CA ARG A 113 -3.89 -11.13 -10.42
C ARG A 113 -3.10 -11.55 -9.18
N GLU A 114 -1.91 -12.11 -9.37
CA GLU A 114 -1.03 -12.55 -8.28
C GLU A 114 -0.60 -11.37 -7.41
N LEU A 115 -0.13 -10.27 -8.01
CA LEU A 115 0.31 -9.08 -7.27
C LEU A 115 -0.86 -8.37 -6.56
N THR A 116 -2.02 -8.30 -7.21
CA THR A 116 -3.23 -7.72 -6.59
C THR A 116 -3.61 -8.52 -5.34
N GLN A 117 -3.68 -9.85 -5.45
CA GLN A 117 -4.02 -10.69 -4.32
C GLN A 117 -3.00 -10.58 -3.19
N GLN A 118 -1.71 -10.61 -3.49
CA GLN A 118 -0.66 -10.39 -2.49
C GLN A 118 -0.82 -9.02 -1.81
N THR A 119 -1.10 -7.97 -2.56
CA THR A 119 -1.30 -6.62 -2.03
C THR A 119 -2.52 -6.54 -1.09
N ILE A 120 -3.62 -7.23 -1.43
CA ILE A 120 -4.82 -7.33 -0.61
C ILE A 120 -4.49 -8.05 0.71
N VAL A 121 -3.91 -9.27 0.64
CA VAL A 121 -3.58 -10.08 1.82
C VAL A 121 -2.62 -9.36 2.77
N GLU A 122 -1.52 -8.82 2.25
CA GLU A 122 -0.56 -8.06 3.07
C GLU A 122 -1.21 -6.79 3.63
N GLY A 123 -2.05 -6.12 2.85
CA GLY A 123 -2.82 -4.96 3.27
C GLY A 123 -3.78 -5.27 4.40
N PHE A 124 -4.50 -6.36 4.31
CA PHE A 124 -5.44 -6.81 5.34
C PHE A 124 -4.70 -7.11 6.66
N ARG A 125 -3.66 -7.93 6.63
CA ARG A 125 -2.85 -8.25 7.83
C ARG A 125 -2.33 -6.99 8.51
N TRP A 126 -1.72 -6.12 7.73
CA TRP A 126 -1.23 -4.83 8.25
C TRP A 126 -2.36 -4.01 8.89
N THR A 127 -3.54 -3.97 8.24
CA THR A 127 -4.71 -3.24 8.74
C THR A 127 -5.18 -3.80 10.08
N VAL A 128 -5.31 -5.11 10.22
CA VAL A 128 -5.72 -5.76 11.49
C VAL A 128 -4.72 -5.43 12.59
N GLU A 129 -3.42 -5.62 12.35
CA GLU A 129 -2.36 -5.34 13.31
C GLU A 129 -2.35 -3.89 13.81
N HIS A 130 -2.59 -2.92 12.92
CA HIS A 130 -2.49 -1.48 13.25
C HIS A 130 -3.83 -0.84 13.67
N THR A 131 -4.94 -1.51 13.37
CA THR A 131 -6.28 -1.01 13.74
C THR A 131 -6.81 -1.69 14.99
N LEU A 132 -6.47 -2.96 15.19
CA LEU A 132 -6.93 -3.79 16.30
C LEU A 132 -5.75 -4.39 17.10
N PRO A 133 -4.80 -3.57 17.60
CA PRO A 133 -3.61 -4.06 18.28
C PRO A 133 -3.92 -4.84 19.58
N ASP A 134 -5.07 -4.57 20.19
CA ASP A 134 -5.53 -5.22 21.43
C ASP A 134 -6.26 -6.54 21.17
N ARG A 135 -6.33 -7.00 19.93
CA ARG A 135 -7.00 -8.24 19.50
C ARG A 135 -6.04 -9.16 18.73
N PRO A 136 -4.98 -9.66 19.38
CA PRO A 136 -3.95 -10.46 18.72
C PRO A 136 -4.49 -11.76 18.11
N GLU A 137 -5.62 -12.27 18.59
CA GLU A 137 -6.29 -13.46 18.03
C GLU A 137 -6.76 -13.27 16.58
N LEU A 138 -6.85 -12.03 16.11
CA LEU A 138 -7.23 -11.71 14.73
C LEU A 138 -6.03 -11.61 13.78
N HIS A 139 -4.80 -11.58 14.29
CA HIS A 139 -3.61 -11.36 13.45
C HIS A 139 -3.29 -12.57 12.56
N ASP A 140 -3.68 -13.77 12.98
CA ASP A 140 -3.43 -15.04 12.29
C ASP A 140 -4.65 -15.59 11.54
N ILE A 141 -5.74 -14.82 11.45
CA ILE A 141 -6.93 -15.26 10.72
C ILE A 141 -6.76 -15.07 9.20
N ASP A 142 -7.42 -15.94 8.45
CA ASP A 142 -7.60 -15.73 7.02
C ASP A 142 -8.56 -14.55 6.77
N GLU A 143 -8.42 -13.92 5.61
CA GLU A 143 -9.30 -12.81 5.24
C GLU A 143 -10.75 -13.29 5.10
N PRO A 144 -11.71 -12.67 5.81
CA PRO A 144 -13.13 -12.94 5.57
C PRO A 144 -13.55 -12.58 4.14
N ASP A 145 -14.45 -13.37 3.57
CA ASP A 145 -14.94 -13.17 2.19
C ASP A 145 -15.48 -11.74 1.96
N GLU A 146 -16.15 -11.17 2.95
CA GLU A 146 -16.66 -9.79 2.89
C GLU A 146 -15.54 -8.76 2.75
N ILE A 147 -14.40 -8.99 3.40
CA ILE A 147 -13.22 -8.12 3.29
C ILE A 147 -12.60 -8.29 1.90
N VAL A 148 -12.45 -9.51 1.41
CA VAL A 148 -11.95 -9.78 0.05
C VAL A 148 -12.82 -9.09 -1.00
N MET A 149 -14.14 -9.17 -0.86
CA MET A 149 -15.09 -8.51 -1.77
C MET A 149 -14.98 -6.99 -1.71
N ALA A 150 -14.97 -6.41 -0.52
CA ALA A 150 -14.93 -4.95 -0.34
C ALA A 150 -13.58 -4.37 -0.81
N THR A 151 -12.47 -5.01 -0.44
CA THR A 151 -11.12 -4.58 -0.81
C THR A 151 -10.84 -4.84 -2.29
N GLY A 152 -11.28 -5.99 -2.81
CA GLY A 152 -11.17 -6.32 -4.23
C GLY A 152 -11.94 -5.34 -5.10
N GLY A 153 -13.16 -4.95 -4.69
CA GLY A 153 -13.96 -3.93 -5.37
C GLY A 153 -13.28 -2.55 -5.36
N LEU A 154 -12.67 -2.17 -4.23
CA LEU A 154 -11.91 -0.93 -4.11
C LEU A 154 -10.71 -0.91 -5.08
N TYR A 155 -9.90 -1.97 -5.11
CA TYR A 155 -8.75 -2.05 -6.02
C TYR A 155 -9.16 -2.11 -7.49
N GLU A 156 -10.27 -2.77 -7.83
CA GLU A 156 -10.82 -2.74 -9.19
C GLU A 156 -11.22 -1.32 -9.60
N LEU A 157 -11.88 -0.56 -8.72
CA LEU A 157 -12.19 0.85 -8.97
C LEU A 157 -10.91 1.68 -9.16
N VAL A 158 -9.92 1.52 -8.30
CA VAL A 158 -8.62 2.20 -8.43
C VAL A 158 -7.98 1.88 -9.78
N TYR A 159 -7.94 0.61 -10.18
CA TYR A 159 -7.43 0.18 -11.48
C TYR A 159 -8.14 0.89 -12.65
N VAL A 160 -9.47 0.90 -12.64
CA VAL A 160 -10.28 1.54 -13.69
C VAL A 160 -10.03 3.06 -13.75
N TYR A 161 -9.88 3.72 -12.62
CA TYR A 161 -9.58 5.16 -12.57
C TYR A 161 -8.18 5.47 -13.11
N LEU A 162 -7.16 4.70 -12.70
CA LEU A 162 -5.78 4.83 -13.19
C LEU A 162 -5.74 4.59 -14.72
N LEU A 163 -6.40 3.53 -15.21
CA LEU A 163 -6.44 3.20 -16.62
C LEU A 163 -7.06 4.33 -17.46
N LYS A 164 -8.04 5.04 -16.91
CA LYS A 164 -8.71 6.16 -17.57
C LYS A 164 -8.02 7.51 -17.35
N GLY A 165 -6.91 7.56 -16.62
CA GLY A 165 -6.24 8.81 -16.26
C GLY A 165 -7.13 9.77 -15.45
N ARG A 166 -8.00 9.25 -14.59
CA ARG A 166 -8.94 10.01 -13.76
C ARG A 166 -8.65 9.78 -12.29
N THR A 167 -8.86 10.79 -11.46
CA THR A 167 -8.76 10.68 -10.00
C THR A 167 -10.16 10.45 -9.40
N PRO A 168 -10.35 9.43 -8.52
CA PRO A 168 -11.61 9.23 -7.83
C PRO A 168 -11.82 10.25 -6.71
N ASP A 169 -13.05 10.35 -6.22
CA ASP A 169 -13.30 10.82 -4.86
C ASP A 169 -12.79 9.72 -3.89
N VAL A 170 -11.61 9.97 -3.31
CA VAL A 170 -10.93 8.97 -2.48
C VAL A 170 -11.70 8.64 -1.21
N ALA A 171 -12.42 9.60 -0.64
CA ALA A 171 -13.28 9.39 0.51
C ALA A 171 -14.44 8.44 0.15
N ALA A 172 -15.15 8.73 -0.93
CA ALA A 172 -16.29 7.94 -1.37
C ALA A 172 -15.91 6.50 -1.75
N VAL A 173 -14.76 6.28 -2.41
CA VAL A 173 -14.35 4.92 -2.79
C VAL A 173 -13.78 4.10 -1.64
N THR A 174 -13.23 4.75 -0.61
CA THR A 174 -12.65 4.07 0.56
C THR A 174 -13.72 3.67 1.59
N LEU A 175 -14.77 4.47 1.73
CA LEU A 175 -15.79 4.33 2.77
C LEU A 175 -16.42 2.92 2.85
N PRO A 176 -16.87 2.29 1.76
CA PRO A 176 -17.50 0.98 1.82
C PRO A 176 -16.59 -0.13 2.39
N SER A 177 -15.29 -0.07 2.09
CA SER A 177 -14.32 -1.05 2.59
C SER A 177 -14.11 -0.89 4.10
N VAL A 178 -14.03 0.34 4.60
CA VAL A 178 -13.86 0.62 6.02
C VAL A 178 -15.12 0.26 6.81
N GLN A 179 -16.31 0.57 6.31
CA GLN A 179 -17.58 0.18 6.91
C GLN A 179 -17.71 -1.35 6.98
N THR A 180 -17.29 -2.05 5.92
CA THR A 180 -17.29 -3.52 5.93
C THR A 180 -16.34 -4.06 6.98
N PHE A 181 -15.13 -3.49 7.12
CA PHE A 181 -14.19 -3.86 8.18
C PHE A 181 -14.81 -3.68 9.57
N GLY A 182 -15.41 -2.52 9.83
CA GLY A 182 -16.11 -2.24 11.10
C GLY A 182 -17.18 -3.27 11.42
N ARG A 183 -18.03 -3.59 10.45
CA ARG A 183 -19.10 -4.58 10.60
C ARG A 183 -18.57 -5.99 10.87
N VAL A 184 -17.57 -6.45 10.11
CA VAL A 184 -17.01 -7.80 10.23
C VAL A 184 -16.32 -7.99 11.58
N PHE A 185 -15.58 -7.00 12.05
CA PHE A 185 -14.82 -7.08 13.30
C PHE A 185 -15.53 -6.49 14.52
N GLY A 186 -16.76 -6.02 14.35
CA GLY A 186 -17.56 -5.46 15.46
C GLY A 186 -16.96 -4.16 16.02
N VAL A 187 -16.31 -3.36 15.17
CA VAL A 187 -15.80 -2.03 15.53
C VAL A 187 -16.87 -1.00 15.18
N PRO A 188 -17.43 -0.26 16.17
CA PRO A 188 -18.51 0.70 15.90
C PRO A 188 -18.01 1.91 15.13
N GLU A 189 -18.85 2.46 14.27
CA GLU A 189 -18.63 3.76 13.64
C GLU A 189 -18.74 4.89 14.68
N PRO A 190 -18.05 6.02 14.44
CA PRO A 190 -18.23 7.22 15.27
C PRO A 190 -19.67 7.75 15.16
N ALA A 191 -20.13 8.45 16.18
CA ALA A 191 -21.52 8.95 16.27
C ALA A 191 -21.88 9.93 15.14
N GLU A 192 -20.89 10.71 14.67
CA GLU A 192 -21.00 11.65 13.55
C GLU A 192 -20.93 11.01 12.18
N GLY A 193 -20.64 9.70 12.11
CA GLY A 193 -20.36 8.98 10.87
C GLY A 193 -18.93 9.14 10.37
N LEU A 194 -18.46 8.20 9.55
CA LEU A 194 -17.09 8.24 9.00
C LEU A 194 -16.89 9.37 7.98
N GLU A 195 -17.94 9.80 7.29
CA GLU A 195 -17.89 10.88 6.30
C GLU A 195 -17.41 12.22 6.90
N ALA A 196 -17.58 12.41 8.22
CA ALA A 196 -17.06 13.59 8.91
C ALA A 196 -15.53 13.68 8.91
N TYR A 197 -14.84 12.58 8.60
CA TYR A 197 -13.38 12.46 8.56
C TYR A 197 -12.81 12.43 7.13
N ALA A 198 -13.53 12.95 6.15
CA ALA A 198 -13.03 13.03 4.78
C ALA A 198 -11.85 14.00 4.70
N ILE A 199 -10.73 13.57 4.09
CA ILE A 199 -9.53 14.37 3.91
C ILE A 199 -9.68 15.26 2.68
N ALA A 200 -9.40 16.57 2.82
CA ALA A 200 -9.27 17.43 1.66
C ALA A 200 -8.00 17.07 0.87
N PRO A 201 -8.07 16.97 -0.47
CA PRO A 201 -6.92 16.58 -1.31
C PRO A 201 -5.67 17.44 -1.13
N VAL A 202 -5.83 18.69 -0.67
CA VAL A 202 -4.76 19.67 -0.45
C VAL A 202 -3.94 19.40 0.81
N GLU A 203 -4.48 18.62 1.77
CA GLU A 203 -3.85 18.40 3.08
C GLU A 203 -2.77 17.31 3.06
N LEU A 204 -2.70 16.52 1.99
CA LEU A 204 -1.76 15.42 1.87
C LEU A 204 -0.58 15.80 0.97
N GLN A 205 0.52 16.24 1.58
CA GLN A 205 1.77 16.49 0.87
C GLN A 205 2.68 15.25 0.98
N TYR A 206 2.85 14.53 -0.11
CA TYR A 206 3.66 13.30 -0.17
C TYR A 206 5.13 13.55 -0.55
N THR A 207 5.68 14.72 -0.23
CA THR A 207 7.05 15.09 -0.60
C THR A 207 8.11 14.14 -0.04
N SER A 208 7.87 13.49 1.09
CA SER A 208 8.79 12.53 1.70
C SER A 208 8.90 11.19 0.95
N LEU A 209 7.95 10.85 0.07
CA LEU A 209 8.00 9.64 -0.75
C LEU A 209 9.00 9.73 -1.91
N PHE A 210 9.42 10.95 -2.27
CA PHE A 210 10.19 11.22 -3.48
C PHE A 210 11.63 11.66 -3.19
N THR A 211 12.04 11.73 -1.94
CA THR A 211 13.40 12.03 -1.46
C THR A 211 14.11 10.77 -1.01
#